data_ec8cf4109fb015c0a3aac8c7039f4e39
#
_entry.id   ec8cf4109fb015c0a3aac8c7039f4e39
#
_cell.length_a   1.000
_cell.length_b   1.000
_cell.length_c   1.000
_cell.angle_alpha   90.00
_cell.angle_beta   90.00
_cell.angle_gamma   90.00
#
_symmetry.space_group_name_H-M   'P 1'
#
loop_
_entity.id
_entity.type
_entity.pdbx_description
1 polymer ?
#
loop_
_entity_poly.entity_id
_entity_poly.type
_entity_poly.pdbx_seq_one_letter_code
_entity_poly.pdbx_strand_id
1 'polypeptide(L)'
;IAPPESYSSAFQDIYSGLILNYDEMLDREAVFTNPRLLVIYGNYSDATYLSKVNEYVDWKRQKGYHVTAVSTATAGTNSTAIKNYIQTQYNNTSTRPDYIVLIGDTSGNMAIPSYNTYIDYYYTWLAGSDNLGDVIIGRISVETTEQMTNYMAKIASLEQNIDLSAATWLDKMVLVGDTSSSGISTAYTNEYIHDHSLAVNPD
;
A
#
# COMPACT_ATOMS: atom_id res chain seq x y z
N ILE A 1 -21.82 -3.65 20.63
CA ILE A 1 -20.59 -4.26 20.11
C ILE A 1 -19.51 -3.92 21.12
N ALA A 2 -18.85 -4.93 21.71
CA ALA A 2 -17.71 -4.68 22.60
C ALA A 2 -16.59 -4.00 21.80
N PRO A 3 -15.91 -2.97 22.34
CA PRO A 3 -14.77 -2.39 21.68
C PRO A 3 -13.68 -3.45 21.49
N PRO A 4 -12.83 -3.34 20.45
CA PRO A 4 -11.74 -4.27 20.25
C PRO A 4 -10.75 -4.17 21.43
N GLU A 5 -10.13 -5.29 21.78
CA GLU A 5 -9.13 -5.34 22.88
C GLU A 5 -7.87 -4.49 22.57
N SER A 6 -7.64 -4.18 21.30
CA SER A 6 -6.55 -3.29 20.85
C SER A 6 -6.91 -2.63 19.53
N TYR A 7 -6.33 -1.47 19.29
CA TYR A 7 -6.48 -0.69 18.06
C TYR A 7 -5.19 -0.72 17.25
N SER A 8 -5.28 -0.86 15.93
CA SER A 8 -4.11 -0.67 15.07
C SER A 8 -3.78 0.82 14.97
N SER A 9 -2.52 1.17 15.22
CA SER A 9 -2.05 2.55 15.07
C SER A 9 -2.13 3.06 13.62
N ALA A 10 -2.24 2.16 12.64
CA ALA A 10 -2.40 2.52 11.23
C ALA A 10 -3.65 3.36 10.95
N PHE A 11 -4.73 3.13 11.69
CA PHE A 11 -6.00 3.82 11.49
C PHE A 11 -6.22 5.00 12.44
N GLN A 12 -5.38 5.15 13.47
CA GLN A 12 -5.53 6.21 14.45
C GLN A 12 -5.48 7.60 13.82
N ASP A 13 -4.47 7.87 12.99
CA ASP A 13 -4.29 9.16 12.34
C ASP A 13 -5.43 9.46 11.35
N ILE A 14 -5.91 8.43 10.66
CA ILE A 14 -7.04 8.56 9.72
C ILE A 14 -8.31 8.91 10.47
N TYR A 15 -8.63 8.17 11.53
CA TYR A 15 -9.87 8.39 12.29
C TYR A 15 -9.84 9.68 13.08
N SER A 16 -8.70 10.06 13.67
CA SER A 16 -8.56 11.34 14.37
C SER A 16 -8.75 12.54 13.45
N GLY A 17 -8.40 12.41 12.16
CA GLY A 17 -8.63 13.46 11.16
C GLY A 17 -10.05 13.51 10.60
N LEU A 18 -10.80 12.40 10.66
CA LEU A 18 -12.13 12.28 10.04
C LEU A 18 -13.29 12.38 11.04
N ILE A 19 -13.09 11.97 12.29
CA ILE A 19 -14.12 11.89 13.32
C ILE A 19 -13.90 13.01 14.33
N LEU A 20 -14.80 13.99 14.38
CA LEU A 20 -14.69 15.20 15.20
C LEU A 20 -14.47 14.95 16.70
N ASN A 21 -14.99 13.86 17.24
CA ASN A 21 -14.89 13.51 18.66
C ASN A 21 -14.19 12.15 18.86
N TYR A 22 -13.23 11.83 17.98
CA TYR A 22 -12.53 10.54 18.02
C TYR A 22 -11.87 10.26 19.36
N ASP A 23 -11.19 11.27 19.94
CA ASP A 23 -10.50 11.13 21.23
C ASP A 23 -11.47 10.87 22.40
N GLU A 24 -12.72 11.35 22.29
CA GLU A 24 -13.77 11.09 23.29
C GLU A 24 -14.37 9.69 23.18
N MET A 25 -14.25 9.08 21.97
CA MET A 25 -14.74 7.72 21.72
C MET A 25 -13.73 6.65 22.10
N LEU A 26 -12.44 7.01 22.20
CA LEU A 26 -11.40 6.09 22.64
C LEU A 26 -11.54 5.80 24.14
N ASP A 27 -11.44 4.52 24.49
CA ASP A 27 -11.23 4.14 25.88
C ASP A 27 -9.90 4.75 26.36
N ARG A 28 -9.88 5.32 27.57
CA ARG A 28 -8.67 5.89 28.18
C ARG A 28 -7.54 4.87 28.34
N GLU A 29 -7.87 3.59 28.31
CA GLU A 29 -6.93 2.47 28.38
C GLU A 29 -6.70 1.81 27.00
N ALA A 30 -7.06 2.49 25.90
CA ALA A 30 -6.89 1.95 24.56
C ALA A 30 -5.43 1.58 24.29
N VAL A 31 -5.20 0.32 23.97
CA VAL A 31 -3.86 -0.19 23.60
C VAL A 31 -3.71 -0.12 22.09
N PHE A 32 -2.73 0.64 21.64
CA PHE A 32 -2.38 0.70 20.22
C PHE A 32 -1.27 -0.31 19.92
N THR A 33 -1.44 -1.04 18.83
CA THR A 33 -0.47 -2.00 18.33
C THR A 33 0.21 -1.49 17.07
N ASN A 34 1.47 -1.86 16.89
CA ASN A 34 2.17 -1.58 15.63
C ASN A 34 1.42 -2.20 14.45
N PRO A 35 1.35 -1.49 13.31
CA PRO A 35 0.59 -1.96 12.15
C PRO A 35 1.17 -3.24 11.58
N ARG A 36 0.29 -4.11 11.10
CA ARG A 36 0.65 -5.39 10.47
C ARG A 36 0.63 -5.26 8.95
N LEU A 37 1.73 -5.65 8.35
CA LEU A 37 1.92 -5.63 6.90
C LEU A 37 2.04 -7.06 6.38
N LEU A 38 1.12 -7.46 5.51
CA LEU A 38 1.22 -8.69 4.74
C LEU A 38 1.86 -8.39 3.39
N VAL A 39 3.02 -8.99 3.13
CA VAL A 39 3.72 -8.93 1.85
C VAL A 39 3.50 -10.25 1.11
N ILE A 40 2.89 -10.19 -0.07
CA ILE A 40 2.79 -11.34 -0.99
C ILE A 40 3.67 -11.04 -2.19
N TYR A 41 4.64 -11.91 -2.48
CA TYR A 41 5.56 -11.73 -3.58
C TYR A 41 5.52 -12.88 -4.59
N GLY A 42 5.82 -12.59 -5.84
CA GLY A 42 5.85 -13.59 -6.92
C GLY A 42 6.85 -14.71 -6.62
N ASN A 43 6.46 -15.96 -6.86
CA ASN A 43 7.34 -17.12 -6.65
C ASN A 43 8.37 -17.23 -7.77
N TYR A 44 9.42 -16.44 -7.68
CA TYR A 44 10.53 -16.42 -8.63
C TYR A 44 11.84 -16.70 -7.90
N SER A 45 12.63 -17.66 -8.38
CA SER A 45 13.78 -18.22 -7.67
C SER A 45 15.08 -17.45 -7.86
N ASP A 46 15.08 -16.30 -8.52
CA ASP A 46 16.27 -15.46 -8.66
C ASP A 46 16.75 -14.92 -7.31
N ALA A 47 18.03 -15.16 -7.00
CA ALA A 47 18.61 -14.82 -5.70
C ALA A 47 18.66 -13.31 -5.45
N THR A 48 18.87 -12.49 -6.50
CA THR A 48 18.90 -11.03 -6.39
C THR A 48 17.50 -10.49 -6.13
N TYR A 49 16.50 -11.02 -6.83
CA TYR A 49 15.10 -10.68 -6.57
C TYR A 49 14.71 -10.96 -5.11
N LEU A 50 14.99 -12.17 -4.64
CA LEU A 50 14.66 -12.58 -3.26
C LEU A 50 15.43 -11.72 -2.24
N SER A 51 16.68 -11.36 -2.52
CA SER A 51 17.44 -10.44 -1.68
C SER A 51 16.76 -9.07 -1.60
N LYS A 52 16.25 -8.54 -2.72
CA LYS A 52 15.54 -7.25 -2.74
C LYS A 52 14.17 -7.29 -2.07
N VAL A 53 13.44 -8.41 -2.15
CA VAL A 53 12.22 -8.63 -1.37
C VAL A 53 12.54 -8.62 0.13
N ASN A 54 13.59 -9.30 0.55
CA ASN A 54 14.01 -9.32 1.95
C ASN A 54 14.45 -7.92 2.44
N GLU A 55 15.19 -7.17 1.62
CA GLU A 55 15.58 -5.79 1.91
C GLU A 55 14.35 -4.90 2.15
N TYR A 56 13.30 -5.04 1.31
CA TYR A 56 12.03 -4.35 1.52
C TYR A 56 11.37 -4.73 2.85
N VAL A 57 11.28 -6.03 3.13
CA VAL A 57 10.68 -6.57 4.36
C VAL A 57 11.42 -6.05 5.60
N ASP A 58 12.75 -6.09 5.59
CA ASP A 58 13.58 -5.64 6.72
C ASP A 58 13.47 -4.14 6.92
N TRP A 59 13.40 -3.37 5.83
CA TRP A 59 13.15 -1.93 5.92
C TRP A 59 11.80 -1.62 6.57
N LYS A 60 10.72 -2.32 6.18
CA LYS A 60 9.40 -2.10 6.79
C LYS A 60 9.39 -2.55 8.28
N ARG A 61 10.13 -3.59 8.65
CA ARG A 61 10.32 -3.95 10.06
C ARG A 61 11.05 -2.86 10.84
N GLN A 62 12.11 -2.27 10.27
CA GLN A 62 12.82 -1.15 10.90
C GLN A 62 11.92 0.08 11.08
N LYS A 63 10.94 0.28 10.21
CA LYS A 63 9.88 1.31 10.36
C LYS A 63 8.81 0.97 11.39
N GLY A 64 8.90 -0.17 12.08
CA GLY A 64 7.98 -0.56 13.15
C GLY A 64 6.81 -1.44 12.71
N TYR A 65 6.74 -1.89 11.45
CA TYR A 65 5.69 -2.79 11.02
C TYR A 65 5.94 -4.24 11.49
N HIS A 66 4.89 -4.94 11.89
CA HIS A 66 4.91 -6.40 11.99
C HIS A 66 4.72 -7.00 10.60
N VAL A 67 5.82 -7.44 9.96
CA VAL A 67 5.78 -7.90 8.57
C VAL A 67 5.72 -9.43 8.50
N THR A 68 4.68 -9.94 7.84
CA THR A 68 4.57 -11.32 7.36
C THR A 68 4.80 -11.32 5.85
N ALA A 69 5.77 -12.09 5.37
CA ALA A 69 6.08 -12.17 3.94
C ALA A 69 5.95 -13.60 3.44
N VAL A 70 5.22 -13.80 2.34
CA VAL A 70 4.99 -15.11 1.72
C VAL A 70 5.06 -15.01 0.20
N SER A 71 5.52 -16.09 -0.45
CA SER A 71 5.46 -16.16 -1.91
C SER A 71 4.09 -16.63 -2.39
N THR A 72 3.81 -16.45 -3.69
CA THR A 72 2.62 -17.03 -4.33
C THR A 72 2.59 -18.56 -4.31
N ALA A 73 3.71 -19.24 -4.05
CA ALA A 73 3.70 -20.67 -3.79
C ALA A 73 2.91 -21.02 -2.51
N THR A 74 2.92 -20.15 -1.52
CA THR A 74 2.17 -20.31 -0.26
C THR A 74 0.80 -19.65 -0.32
N ALA A 75 0.72 -18.40 -0.81
CA ALA A 75 -0.53 -17.65 -0.85
C ALA A 75 -1.49 -18.12 -1.95
N GLY A 76 -0.97 -18.78 -3.00
CA GLY A 76 -1.74 -19.26 -4.13
C GLY A 76 -1.33 -18.62 -5.45
N THR A 77 -1.59 -19.31 -6.57
CA THR A 77 -1.17 -18.94 -7.92
C THR A 77 -2.31 -18.34 -8.76
N ASN A 78 -3.48 -18.17 -8.19
CA ASN A 78 -4.62 -17.51 -8.83
C ASN A 78 -5.34 -16.57 -7.85
N SER A 79 -6.14 -15.67 -8.37
CA SER A 79 -6.79 -14.63 -7.56
C SER A 79 -7.69 -15.18 -6.45
N THR A 80 -8.39 -16.27 -6.69
CA THR A 80 -9.26 -16.90 -5.67
C THR A 80 -8.42 -17.48 -4.52
N ALA A 81 -7.33 -18.17 -4.82
CA ALA A 81 -6.46 -18.76 -3.80
C ALA A 81 -5.79 -17.66 -2.95
N ILE A 82 -5.27 -16.61 -3.59
CA ILE A 82 -4.69 -15.45 -2.91
C ILE A 82 -5.72 -14.77 -2.02
N LYS A 83 -6.94 -14.55 -2.54
CA LYS A 83 -8.06 -13.99 -1.75
C LYS A 83 -8.36 -14.84 -0.51
N ASN A 84 -8.44 -16.15 -0.67
CA ASN A 84 -8.70 -17.08 0.44
C ASN A 84 -7.58 -17.07 1.49
N TYR A 85 -6.33 -16.96 1.03
CA TYR A 85 -5.18 -16.82 1.93
C TYR A 85 -5.28 -15.53 2.75
N ILE A 86 -5.52 -14.39 2.09
CA ILE A 86 -5.70 -13.09 2.74
C ILE A 86 -6.86 -13.15 3.73
N GLN A 87 -8.00 -13.75 3.34
CA GLN A 87 -9.16 -13.91 4.21
C GLN A 87 -8.82 -14.72 5.47
N THR A 88 -8.03 -15.78 5.32
CA THR A 88 -7.58 -16.59 6.44
C THR A 88 -6.73 -15.78 7.42
N GLN A 89 -5.80 -14.97 6.90
CA GLN A 89 -4.98 -14.07 7.73
C GLN A 89 -5.85 -13.01 8.42
N TYR A 90 -6.82 -12.44 7.70
CA TYR A 90 -7.72 -11.41 8.23
C TYR A 90 -8.63 -11.94 9.35
N ASN A 91 -9.14 -13.15 9.22
CA ASN A 91 -10.02 -13.77 10.21
C ASN A 91 -9.29 -14.13 11.52
N ASN A 92 -7.98 -14.27 11.48
CA ASN A 92 -7.16 -14.53 12.67
C ASN A 92 -6.67 -13.20 13.25
N THR A 93 -7.14 -12.83 14.42
CA THR A 93 -6.80 -11.57 15.10
C THR A 93 -5.30 -11.40 15.35
N SER A 94 -4.55 -12.50 15.48
CA SER A 94 -3.09 -12.46 15.68
C SER A 94 -2.31 -12.16 14.39
N THR A 95 -2.90 -12.41 13.21
CA THR A 95 -2.23 -12.23 11.90
C THR A 95 -2.95 -11.23 11.01
N ARG A 96 -4.11 -10.72 11.43
CA ARG A 96 -4.92 -9.75 10.67
C ARG A 96 -4.06 -8.61 10.18
N PRO A 97 -3.92 -8.41 8.86
CA PRO A 97 -3.16 -7.29 8.31
C PRO A 97 -3.97 -5.99 8.33
N ASP A 98 -3.28 -4.87 8.52
CA ASP A 98 -3.78 -3.52 8.23
C ASP A 98 -3.45 -3.12 6.79
N TYR A 99 -2.28 -3.57 6.32
CA TYR A 99 -1.75 -3.30 4.99
C TYR A 99 -1.40 -4.59 4.26
N ILE A 100 -1.62 -4.57 2.95
CA ILE A 100 -1.19 -5.63 2.04
C ILE A 100 -0.31 -5.00 0.96
N VAL A 101 0.84 -5.60 0.69
CA VAL A 101 1.69 -5.22 -0.45
C VAL A 101 1.91 -6.44 -1.33
N LEU A 102 1.60 -6.28 -2.62
CA LEU A 102 1.83 -7.28 -3.65
C LEU A 102 3.13 -6.90 -4.40
N ILE A 103 4.16 -7.76 -4.38
CA ILE A 103 5.41 -7.54 -5.10
C ILE A 103 5.47 -8.46 -6.32
N GLY A 104 5.09 -7.91 -7.46
CA GLY A 104 4.97 -8.59 -8.75
C GLY A 104 3.88 -7.98 -9.60
N ASP A 105 3.97 -8.13 -10.91
CA ASP A 105 2.93 -7.70 -11.83
C ASP A 105 1.79 -8.73 -11.91
N THR A 106 0.77 -8.47 -12.71
CA THR A 106 -0.36 -9.39 -12.94
C THR A 106 0.01 -10.56 -13.85
N SER A 107 1.13 -10.44 -14.56
CA SER A 107 1.69 -11.42 -15.50
C SER A 107 3.20 -11.57 -15.32
N GLY A 108 3.82 -12.41 -16.13
CA GLY A 108 5.28 -12.62 -16.13
C GLY A 108 5.77 -13.58 -15.05
N ASN A 109 7.10 -13.62 -14.87
CA ASN A 109 7.76 -14.57 -13.98
C ASN A 109 7.47 -14.34 -12.49
N MET A 110 7.14 -13.09 -12.12
CA MET A 110 6.83 -12.69 -10.76
C MET A 110 5.32 -12.45 -10.57
N ALA A 111 4.49 -13.12 -11.37
CA ALA A 111 3.06 -12.86 -11.45
C ALA A 111 2.34 -13.04 -10.13
N ILE A 112 1.51 -12.05 -9.80
CA ILE A 112 0.49 -12.08 -8.75
C ILE A 112 -0.82 -11.69 -9.42
N PRO A 113 -1.64 -12.67 -9.85
CA PRO A 113 -2.89 -12.38 -10.54
C PRO A 113 -3.79 -11.46 -9.73
N SER A 114 -4.42 -10.49 -10.40
CA SER A 114 -5.49 -9.67 -9.83
C SER A 114 -6.86 -10.20 -10.26
N TYR A 115 -7.92 -9.75 -9.61
CA TYR A 115 -9.27 -10.08 -10.02
C TYR A 115 -9.61 -9.35 -11.33
N ASN A 116 -10.22 -10.06 -12.30
CA ASN A 116 -10.56 -9.52 -13.61
C ASN A 116 -9.39 -8.74 -14.27
N THR A 117 -8.18 -9.25 -14.11
CA THR A 117 -6.93 -8.78 -14.74
C THR A 117 -6.35 -7.49 -14.14
N TYR A 118 -7.18 -6.58 -13.59
CA TYR A 118 -6.69 -5.23 -13.19
C TYR A 118 -7.20 -4.76 -11.83
N ILE A 119 -7.96 -5.58 -11.08
CA ILE A 119 -8.61 -5.14 -9.84
C ILE A 119 -7.97 -5.79 -8.62
N ASP A 120 -7.03 -5.09 -7.99
CA ASP A 120 -6.46 -5.52 -6.70
C ASP A 120 -7.38 -5.22 -5.51
N TYR A 121 -8.24 -4.21 -5.63
CA TYR A 121 -9.19 -3.82 -4.59
C TYR A 121 -10.11 -4.96 -4.14
N TYR A 122 -10.37 -5.94 -5.00
CA TYR A 122 -11.08 -7.18 -4.65
C TYR A 122 -10.46 -7.92 -3.45
N TYR A 123 -9.16 -7.84 -3.27
CA TYR A 123 -8.47 -8.49 -2.14
C TYR A 123 -8.78 -7.85 -0.79
N THR A 124 -9.33 -6.64 -0.77
CA THR A 124 -9.61 -5.89 0.45
C THR A 124 -11.02 -6.12 1.01
N TRP A 125 -11.94 -6.77 0.27
CA TRP A 125 -13.31 -7.06 0.74
C TRP A 125 -13.30 -8.28 1.64
N LEU A 126 -13.08 -8.12 2.94
CA LEU A 126 -12.78 -9.21 3.87
C LEU A 126 -13.84 -9.36 4.96
N ALA A 127 -14.60 -8.32 5.28
CA ALA A 127 -15.68 -8.33 6.25
C ALA A 127 -16.99 -7.80 5.65
N GLY A 128 -18.11 -8.16 6.26
CA GLY A 128 -19.42 -7.70 5.79
C GLY A 128 -19.84 -8.32 4.46
N SER A 129 -20.79 -7.65 3.80
CA SER A 129 -21.31 -8.02 2.47
C SER A 129 -21.33 -6.80 1.52
N ASP A 130 -20.55 -5.79 1.82
CA ASP A 130 -20.39 -4.59 1.01
C ASP A 130 -19.11 -4.65 0.15
N ASN A 131 -18.84 -3.57 -0.58
CA ASN A 131 -17.66 -3.42 -1.41
C ASN A 131 -16.66 -2.41 -0.82
N LEU A 132 -16.72 -2.15 0.49
CA LEU A 132 -15.75 -1.32 1.17
C LEU A 132 -14.48 -2.13 1.47
N GLY A 133 -13.33 -1.49 1.41
CA GLY A 133 -12.06 -2.15 1.72
C GLY A 133 -11.81 -2.17 3.21
N ASP A 134 -11.52 -3.34 3.75
CA ASP A 134 -11.24 -3.57 5.17
C ASP A 134 -9.75 -3.46 5.51
N VAL A 135 -8.90 -3.39 4.50
CA VAL A 135 -7.44 -3.26 4.59
C VAL A 135 -6.94 -2.35 3.49
N ILE A 136 -5.78 -1.76 3.67
CA ILE A 136 -5.12 -0.93 2.66
C ILE A 136 -4.23 -1.82 1.79
N ILE A 137 -4.37 -1.74 0.47
CA ILE A 137 -3.58 -2.54 -0.46
C ILE A 137 -2.80 -1.68 -1.44
N GLY A 138 -1.58 -2.11 -1.77
CA GLY A 138 -0.76 -1.53 -2.83
C GLY A 138 0.02 -2.60 -3.57
N ARG A 139 0.39 -2.30 -4.83
CA ARG A 139 1.20 -3.18 -5.68
C ARG A 139 2.52 -2.51 -6.05
N ILE A 140 3.59 -3.26 -5.92
CA ILE A 140 4.89 -2.99 -6.52
C ILE A 140 4.94 -3.81 -7.81
N SER A 141 4.54 -3.19 -8.93
CA SER A 141 4.45 -3.85 -10.22
C SER A 141 5.84 -4.04 -10.81
N VAL A 142 6.36 -5.25 -10.72
CA VAL A 142 7.67 -5.64 -11.24
C VAL A 142 7.59 -7.00 -11.91
N GLU A 143 8.25 -7.14 -13.05
CA GLU A 143 8.35 -8.38 -13.84
C GLU A 143 9.80 -8.89 -13.91
N THR A 144 10.77 -8.05 -13.57
CA THR A 144 12.20 -8.37 -13.65
C THR A 144 12.94 -8.00 -12.37
N THR A 145 14.05 -8.68 -12.13
CA THR A 145 14.96 -8.40 -11.00
C THR A 145 15.52 -6.97 -11.07
N GLU A 146 15.76 -6.45 -12.28
CA GLU A 146 16.22 -5.07 -12.47
C GLU A 146 15.16 -4.06 -12.02
N GLN A 147 13.90 -4.26 -12.39
CA GLN A 147 12.80 -3.40 -11.93
C GLN A 147 12.67 -3.39 -10.42
N MET A 148 12.79 -4.55 -9.76
CA MET A 148 12.78 -4.64 -8.30
C MET A 148 13.97 -3.92 -7.68
N THR A 149 15.16 -4.04 -8.27
CA THR A 149 16.37 -3.34 -7.83
C THR A 149 16.20 -1.83 -7.92
N ASN A 150 15.65 -1.34 -9.06
CA ASN A 150 15.38 0.08 -9.27
C ASN A 150 14.30 0.61 -8.30
N TYR A 151 13.29 -0.21 -7.99
CA TYR A 151 12.29 0.15 -7.01
C TYR A 151 12.91 0.32 -5.60
N MET A 152 13.77 -0.62 -5.19
CA MET A 152 14.47 -0.52 -3.90
C MET A 152 15.40 0.68 -3.83
N ALA A 153 16.08 1.03 -4.93
CA ALA A 153 16.90 2.24 -4.99
C ALA A 153 16.06 3.52 -4.79
N LYS A 154 14.83 3.57 -5.34
CA LYS A 154 13.89 4.68 -5.10
C LYS A 154 13.45 4.75 -3.65
N ILE A 155 13.11 3.61 -3.02
CA ILE A 155 12.77 3.56 -1.58
C ILE A 155 13.95 4.07 -0.74
N ALA A 156 15.17 3.60 -1.02
CA ALA A 156 16.35 4.03 -0.29
C ALA A 156 16.57 5.55 -0.41
N SER A 157 16.39 6.11 -1.60
CA SER A 157 16.50 7.55 -1.83
C SER A 157 15.42 8.37 -1.14
N LEU A 158 14.17 7.87 -1.12
CA LEU A 158 13.02 8.62 -0.62
C LEU A 158 12.77 8.43 0.89
N GLU A 159 13.04 7.24 1.41
CA GLU A 159 12.67 6.90 2.79
C GLU A 159 13.86 6.78 3.73
N GLN A 160 15.07 6.50 3.22
CA GLN A 160 16.26 6.25 4.04
C GLN A 160 17.29 7.37 3.97
N ASN A 161 17.53 7.94 2.79
CA ASN A 161 18.61 8.86 2.52
C ASN A 161 18.11 10.10 1.75
N ILE A 162 17.12 10.82 2.29
CA ILE A 162 16.67 12.06 1.65
C ILE A 162 17.75 13.11 1.81
N ASP A 163 18.39 13.49 0.69
CA ASP A 163 19.22 14.68 0.63
C ASP A 163 18.33 15.90 0.35
N LEU A 164 17.93 16.58 1.42
CA LEU A 164 17.10 17.77 1.32
C LEU A 164 17.82 18.93 0.60
N SER A 165 19.15 18.95 0.58
CA SER A 165 19.91 20.01 -0.11
C SER A 165 19.88 19.86 -1.62
N ALA A 166 19.67 18.65 -2.14
CA ALA A 166 19.55 18.33 -3.56
C ALA A 166 18.09 18.02 -3.99
N ALA A 167 17.14 18.06 -3.06
CA ALA A 167 15.77 17.61 -3.29
C ALA A 167 14.89 18.70 -3.93
N THR A 168 15.34 19.29 -5.03
CA THR A 168 14.59 20.32 -5.79
C THR A 168 13.28 19.84 -6.40
N TRP A 169 12.93 18.56 -6.21
CA TRP A 169 11.69 17.95 -6.65
C TRP A 169 10.58 18.02 -5.60
N LEU A 170 10.90 18.32 -4.33
CA LEU A 170 9.92 18.38 -3.23
C LEU A 170 8.94 19.54 -3.37
N ASP A 171 9.35 20.62 -4.03
CA ASP A 171 8.54 21.79 -4.34
C ASP A 171 7.87 21.73 -5.71
N LYS A 172 7.96 20.58 -6.41
CA LYS A 172 7.40 20.38 -7.74
C LYS A 172 6.18 19.47 -7.71
N MET A 173 5.09 19.95 -8.31
CA MET A 173 3.90 19.17 -8.58
C MET A 173 3.86 18.78 -10.05
N VAL A 174 3.58 17.51 -10.35
CA VAL A 174 3.33 17.04 -11.72
C VAL A 174 1.84 16.73 -11.84
N LEU A 175 1.17 17.45 -12.74
CA LEU A 175 -0.23 17.23 -13.06
C LEU A 175 -0.31 16.49 -14.40
N VAL A 176 -1.06 15.38 -14.41
CA VAL A 176 -1.27 14.55 -15.61
C VAL A 176 -2.73 14.57 -15.99
N GLY A 177 -3.03 14.91 -17.24
CA GLY A 177 -4.39 14.96 -17.76
C GLY A 177 -4.44 14.46 -19.20
N ASP A 178 -5.54 13.79 -19.57
CA ASP A 178 -5.83 13.43 -20.96
C ASP A 178 -6.53 14.61 -21.66
N THR A 179 -5.90 15.13 -22.71
CA THR A 179 -6.44 16.24 -23.51
C THR A 179 -7.41 15.79 -24.61
N SER A 180 -7.67 14.49 -24.74
CA SER A 180 -8.68 13.99 -25.68
C SER A 180 -10.10 14.40 -25.27
N SER A 181 -11.04 14.25 -26.17
CA SER A 181 -12.45 14.61 -25.91
C SER A 181 -13.08 13.83 -24.74
N SER A 182 -12.55 12.66 -24.42
CA SER A 182 -13.00 11.84 -23.28
C SER A 182 -12.37 12.25 -21.95
N GLY A 183 -11.21 12.90 -21.97
CA GLY A 183 -10.44 13.27 -20.79
C GLY A 183 -10.34 14.78 -20.52
N ILE A 184 -10.95 15.61 -21.34
CA ILE A 184 -10.80 17.07 -21.30
C ILE A 184 -11.13 17.71 -19.93
N SER A 185 -12.06 17.11 -19.19
CA SER A 185 -12.40 17.57 -17.83
C SER A 185 -11.21 17.43 -16.88
N THR A 186 -10.38 16.41 -17.05
CA THR A 186 -9.15 16.22 -16.26
C THR A 186 -8.13 17.31 -16.56
N ALA A 187 -7.99 17.72 -17.82
CA ALA A 187 -7.11 18.83 -18.21
C ALA A 187 -7.56 20.14 -17.55
N TYR A 188 -8.86 20.48 -17.61
CA TYR A 188 -9.40 21.67 -16.93
C TYR A 188 -9.25 21.62 -15.41
N THR A 189 -9.43 20.47 -14.81
CA THR A 189 -9.21 20.30 -13.36
C THR A 189 -7.74 20.54 -13.01
N ASN A 190 -6.82 20.05 -13.82
CA ASN A 190 -5.39 20.24 -13.61
C ASN A 190 -4.99 21.73 -13.78
N GLU A 191 -5.54 22.44 -14.77
CA GLU A 191 -5.35 23.88 -14.91
C GLU A 191 -5.86 24.63 -13.68
N TYR A 192 -7.07 24.32 -13.21
CA TYR A 192 -7.63 24.92 -12.00
C TYR A 192 -6.75 24.67 -10.77
N ILE A 193 -6.25 23.45 -10.57
CA ILE A 193 -5.35 23.10 -9.46
C ILE A 193 -4.04 23.89 -9.58
N HIS A 194 -3.45 23.96 -10.77
CA HIS A 194 -2.23 24.73 -11.04
C HIS A 194 -2.40 26.20 -10.67
N ASP A 195 -3.42 26.86 -11.20
CA ASP A 195 -3.66 28.29 -10.97
C ASP A 195 -3.95 28.60 -9.50
N HIS A 196 -4.69 27.68 -8.83
CA HIS A 196 -4.99 27.83 -7.40
C HIS A 196 -3.74 27.64 -6.53
N SER A 197 -2.88 26.69 -6.88
CA SER A 197 -1.62 26.44 -6.16
C SER A 197 -0.69 27.64 -6.29
N LEU A 198 -0.55 28.22 -7.48
CA LEU A 198 0.26 29.44 -7.71
C LEU A 198 -0.32 30.67 -7.01
N ALA A 199 -1.65 30.74 -6.84
CA ALA A 199 -2.28 31.85 -6.13
C ALA A 199 -2.04 31.81 -4.62
N VAL A 200 -1.87 30.60 -4.05
CA VAL A 200 -1.64 30.37 -2.61
C VAL A 200 -0.16 30.37 -2.27
N ASN A 201 0.68 29.84 -3.16
CA ASN A 201 2.14 29.75 -3.00
C ASN A 201 2.81 30.11 -4.34
N PRO A 202 3.09 31.39 -4.60
CA PRO A 202 3.60 31.87 -5.88
C PRO A 202 5.09 31.63 -6.12
N ASP A 203 5.85 31.08 -5.16
CA ASP A 203 7.31 30.85 -5.23
C ASP A 203 7.68 29.46 -5.74
#